data_056110ab73cabf4a4a8e9c737ca5fc0d
#
_entry.id   056110ab73cabf4a4a8e9c737ca5fc0d
#
_cell.length_a   1.000
_cell.length_b   1.000
_cell.length_c   1.000
_cell.angle_alpha   90.00
_cell.angle_beta   90.00
_cell.angle_gamma   90.00
#
_symmetry.space_group_name_H-M   'P 1'
#
loop_
_entity.id
_entity.type
_entity.pdbx_description
1 polymer ?
#
loop_
_entity_poly.entity_id
_entity_poly.type
_entity_poly.pdbx_seq_one_letter_code
_entity_poly.pdbx_strand_id
1 'polypeptide(L)'
;MLFRSFVAAEPVHNVISRKSWHINFDTGKATFSASAQRDLDQLMRDLLVAGGAAVEVHGHTDDVGNAEANQRLSEERAFAVKNWLEQQSATNFPSGRVRVFAHGPTNPVASNSTPDGRAQNRRVEIVLGTTAVR
;
A
#
# COMPACT_ATOMS: atom_id res chain seq x y z
N MET A 1 27.48 -2.65 -12.44
CA MET A 1 26.95 -2.09 -12.32
C MET A 1 26.36 -1.58 -11.39
N LEU A 2 26.41 -1.02 -10.83
CA LEU A 2 26.01 -0.52 -9.93
C LEU A 2 24.93 0.28 -9.85
N PHE A 3 24.62 1.05 -10.45
CA PHE A 3 23.50 1.66 -10.41
C PHE A 3 22.41 0.84 -10.21
N ARG A 4 22.66 -0.29 -10.06
CA ARG A 4 21.70 -1.19 -9.71
C ARG A 4 21.06 -0.92 -8.47
N SER A 5 21.63 -0.15 -7.61
CA SER A 5 20.99 0.23 -6.37
C SER A 5 19.65 0.90 -6.61
N PHE A 6 19.44 1.43 -7.79
CA PHE A 6 18.17 2.01 -8.07
C PHE A 6 17.09 0.98 -8.28
N VAL A 7 17.48 -0.24 -8.43
CA VAL A 7 16.55 -1.32 -8.50
C VAL A 7 15.65 -1.39 -7.29
N ALA A 8 16.04 -0.74 -6.20
CA ALA A 8 15.17 -0.66 -5.04
C ALA A 8 13.78 -0.14 -5.35
N ALA A 9 13.62 0.62 -6.43
CA ALA A 9 12.33 1.12 -6.84
C ALA A 9 11.63 0.23 -7.85
N GLU A 10 12.22 -0.90 -8.22
CA GLU A 10 11.64 -1.77 -9.21
C GLU A 10 10.39 -2.46 -8.73
N PRO A 11 9.36 -2.58 -9.57
CA PRO A 11 8.16 -3.31 -9.19
C PRO A 11 8.44 -4.81 -9.01
N VAL A 12 7.55 -5.47 -8.34
CA VAL A 12 7.58 -6.91 -8.20
C VAL A 12 7.39 -7.55 -9.57
N HIS A 13 8.27 -8.50 -9.91
CA HIS A 13 8.19 -9.23 -11.17
C HIS A 13 7.43 -10.54 -11.04
N ASN A 14 7.69 -11.29 -9.98
CA ASN A 14 6.98 -12.55 -9.74
C ASN A 14 6.04 -12.34 -8.59
N VAL A 15 4.78 -12.12 -8.91
CA VAL A 15 3.77 -11.87 -7.89
C VAL A 15 3.42 -13.16 -7.19
N ILE A 16 3.61 -13.21 -5.87
CA ILE A 16 3.20 -14.33 -5.04
C ILE A 16 1.76 -14.13 -4.59
N SER A 17 1.39 -12.91 -4.25
CA SER A 17 0.06 -12.60 -3.74
C SER A 17 -0.27 -11.15 -4.03
N ARG A 18 -1.54 -10.91 -4.37
CA ARG A 18 -2.07 -9.56 -4.50
C ARG A 18 -3.38 -9.53 -3.72
N LYS A 19 -3.45 -8.67 -2.73
CA LYS A 19 -4.62 -8.60 -1.86
C LYS A 19 -4.97 -7.16 -1.58
N SER A 20 -6.25 -6.84 -1.68
CA SER A 20 -6.75 -5.50 -1.37
C SER A 20 -7.15 -5.43 0.09
N TRP A 21 -6.78 -4.33 0.72
CA TRP A 21 -7.10 -4.07 2.11
C TRP A 21 -7.83 -2.74 2.20
N HIS A 22 -8.92 -2.73 2.94
CA HIS A 22 -9.66 -1.49 3.18
C HIS A 22 -9.30 -0.98 4.56
N ILE A 23 -8.07 -0.48 4.67
CA ILE A 23 -7.61 0.08 5.94
C ILE A 23 -8.26 1.44 6.10
N ASN A 24 -9.01 1.60 7.18
CA ASN A 24 -9.75 2.82 7.42
C ASN A 24 -8.86 3.93 7.95
N PHE A 25 -9.03 5.10 7.36
CA PHE A 25 -8.34 6.30 7.79
C PHE A 25 -9.37 7.33 8.22
N ASP A 26 -8.96 8.27 9.03
CA ASP A 26 -9.80 9.41 9.36
C ASP A 26 -10.11 10.19 8.09
N THR A 27 -11.28 10.76 8.00
CA THR A 27 -11.75 11.43 6.79
C THR A 27 -10.75 12.48 6.32
N GLY A 28 -10.33 12.34 5.05
CA GLY A 28 -9.40 13.28 4.43
C GLY A 28 -7.98 13.26 4.98
N LYS A 29 -7.64 12.25 5.78
CA LYS A 29 -6.34 12.19 6.45
C LYS A 29 -5.66 10.87 6.20
N ALA A 30 -4.39 10.80 6.56
CA ALA A 30 -3.59 9.57 6.50
C ALA A 30 -3.33 9.02 7.91
N THR A 31 -4.20 9.35 8.87
CA THR A 31 -4.14 8.77 10.20
C THR A 31 -5.14 7.64 10.30
N PHE A 32 -4.72 6.52 10.88
CA PHE A 32 -5.59 5.35 10.99
C PHE A 32 -6.77 5.65 11.90
N SER A 33 -7.95 5.21 11.46
CA SER A 33 -9.13 5.29 12.32
C SER A 33 -9.04 4.23 13.41
N ALA A 34 -9.90 4.36 14.42
CA ALA A 34 -9.91 3.38 15.51
C ALA A 34 -10.23 1.97 15.03
N SER A 35 -10.99 1.83 13.94
CA SER A 35 -11.37 0.53 13.41
C SER A 35 -10.29 -0.13 12.56
N ALA A 36 -9.20 0.57 12.26
CA ALA A 36 -8.16 0.03 11.37
C ALA A 36 -7.30 -1.04 12.05
N GLN A 37 -7.25 -1.08 13.37
CA GLN A 37 -6.29 -1.92 14.08
C GLN A 37 -6.42 -3.40 13.73
N ARG A 38 -7.64 -3.90 13.56
CA ARG A 38 -7.86 -5.30 13.22
C ARG A 38 -7.24 -5.64 11.86
N ASP A 39 -7.44 -4.76 10.87
CA ASP A 39 -6.92 -4.99 9.53
C ASP A 39 -5.40 -4.89 9.52
N LEU A 40 -4.85 -3.97 10.28
CA LEU A 40 -3.40 -3.85 10.41
C LEU A 40 -2.79 -5.08 11.06
N ASP A 41 -3.43 -5.61 12.10
CA ASP A 41 -2.93 -6.82 12.76
C ASP A 41 -2.99 -8.02 11.84
N GLN A 42 -4.06 -8.14 11.04
CA GLN A 42 -4.16 -9.23 10.07
C GLN A 42 -3.12 -9.09 8.97
N LEU A 43 -2.90 -7.87 8.49
CA LEU A 43 -1.86 -7.61 7.51
C LEU A 43 -0.50 -8.03 8.05
N MET A 44 -0.19 -7.67 9.29
CA MET A 44 1.08 -8.04 9.91
C MET A 44 1.24 -9.57 9.90
N ARG A 45 0.20 -10.30 10.32
CA ARG A 45 0.27 -11.76 10.35
C ARG A 45 0.52 -12.35 8.96
N ASP A 46 -0.18 -11.83 7.95
CA ASP A 46 -0.02 -12.31 6.58
C ASP A 46 1.39 -12.05 6.07
N LEU A 47 1.94 -10.88 6.38
CA LEU A 47 3.29 -10.54 5.90
C LEU A 47 4.38 -11.30 6.62
N LEU A 48 4.19 -11.63 7.88
CA LEU A 48 5.19 -12.43 8.62
C LEU A 48 5.28 -13.84 8.05
N VAL A 49 4.17 -14.40 7.61
CA VAL A 49 4.15 -15.74 6.99
C VAL A 49 4.87 -15.71 5.64
N ALA A 50 4.86 -14.58 4.95
CA ALA A 50 5.47 -14.46 3.63
C ALA A 50 7.01 -14.43 3.67
N GLY A 51 7.60 -14.38 4.85
CA GLY A 51 9.07 -14.39 4.99
C GLY A 51 9.69 -13.13 4.41
N GLY A 52 10.72 -13.29 3.59
CA GLY A 52 11.49 -12.17 3.05
C GLY A 52 10.98 -11.61 1.73
N ALA A 53 9.78 -11.96 1.31
CA ALA A 53 9.24 -11.45 0.06
C ALA A 53 9.19 -9.93 0.03
N ALA A 54 9.41 -9.34 -1.14
CA ALA A 54 9.25 -7.90 -1.31
C ALA A 54 7.78 -7.53 -1.13
N VAL A 55 7.53 -6.40 -0.50
CA VAL A 55 6.18 -5.92 -0.21
C VAL A 55 5.98 -4.59 -0.92
N GLU A 56 4.94 -4.50 -1.74
CA GLU A 56 4.53 -3.24 -2.34
C GLU A 56 3.21 -2.81 -1.73
N VAL A 57 3.15 -1.56 -1.30
CA VAL A 57 1.93 -0.95 -0.76
C VAL A 57 1.44 0.05 -1.78
N HIS A 58 0.30 -0.23 -2.39
CA HIS A 58 -0.29 0.62 -3.42
C HIS A 58 -1.48 1.36 -2.85
N GLY A 59 -1.41 2.69 -2.79
CA GLY A 59 -2.50 3.52 -2.30
C GLY A 59 -3.39 3.99 -3.44
N HIS A 60 -4.70 3.95 -3.20
CA HIS A 60 -5.70 4.35 -4.18
C HIS A 60 -6.76 5.22 -3.53
N THR A 61 -7.37 6.09 -4.33
CA THR A 61 -8.48 6.94 -3.89
C THR A 61 -9.65 6.79 -4.86
N ASP A 62 -10.80 7.37 -4.48
CA ASP A 62 -11.85 7.62 -5.46
C ASP A 62 -11.49 8.90 -6.22
N ASP A 63 -12.40 9.37 -7.09
CA ASP A 63 -12.15 10.54 -7.93
C ASP A 63 -12.80 11.82 -7.40
N VAL A 64 -13.28 11.81 -6.17
CA VAL A 64 -13.92 13.01 -5.60
C VAL A 64 -12.85 14.01 -5.20
N GLY A 65 -13.01 15.24 -5.66
CA GLY A 65 -12.13 16.34 -5.31
C GLY A 65 -10.98 16.51 -6.29
N ASN A 66 -9.95 17.18 -5.82
CA ASN A 66 -8.81 17.54 -6.63
C ASN A 66 -7.90 16.34 -6.86
N ALA A 67 -7.53 16.07 -8.11
CA ALA A 67 -6.73 14.90 -8.46
C ALA A 67 -5.34 14.94 -7.82
N GLU A 68 -4.72 16.11 -7.75
CA GLU A 68 -3.40 16.22 -7.13
C GLU A 68 -3.47 15.98 -5.63
N ALA A 69 -4.52 16.47 -4.97
CA ALA A 69 -4.71 16.23 -3.55
C ALA A 69 -4.94 14.74 -3.29
N ASN A 70 -5.69 14.07 -4.17
CA ASN A 70 -5.92 12.63 -4.04
C ASN A 70 -4.63 11.85 -4.27
N GLN A 71 -3.79 12.29 -5.20
CA GLN A 71 -2.50 11.66 -5.42
C GLN A 71 -1.64 11.72 -4.14
N ARG A 72 -1.57 12.91 -3.53
CA ARG A 72 -0.82 13.06 -2.28
C ARG A 72 -1.42 12.24 -1.15
N LEU A 73 -2.75 12.22 -1.05
CA LEU A 73 -3.42 11.45 0.00
C LEU A 73 -3.15 9.96 -0.15
N SER A 74 -3.17 9.44 -1.38
CA SER A 74 -2.89 8.03 -1.61
C SER A 74 -1.45 7.69 -1.22
N GLU A 75 -0.51 8.59 -1.48
CA GLU A 75 0.88 8.41 -1.09
C GLU A 75 1.02 8.41 0.43
N GLU A 76 0.42 9.40 1.09
CA GLU A 76 0.49 9.50 2.54
C GLU A 76 -0.11 8.29 3.24
N ARG A 77 -1.21 7.78 2.71
CA ARG A 77 -1.85 6.60 3.28
C ARG A 77 -1.01 5.35 3.09
N ALA A 78 -0.41 5.19 1.92
CA ALA A 78 0.49 4.07 1.69
C ALA A 78 1.72 4.15 2.58
N PHE A 79 2.28 5.35 2.76
CA PHE A 79 3.40 5.56 3.67
C PHE A 79 3.01 5.27 5.12
N ALA A 80 1.78 5.60 5.51
CA ALA A 80 1.33 5.31 6.88
C ALA A 80 1.37 3.82 7.16
N VAL A 81 0.96 3.00 6.18
CA VAL A 81 1.02 1.54 6.31
C VAL A 81 2.48 1.07 6.40
N LYS A 82 3.33 1.56 5.50
CA LYS A 82 4.75 1.20 5.52
C LYS A 82 5.39 1.54 6.86
N ASN A 83 5.17 2.77 7.33
CA ASN A 83 5.76 3.22 8.58
C ASN A 83 5.26 2.39 9.76
N TRP A 84 3.98 2.06 9.77
CA TRP A 84 3.44 1.23 10.83
C TRP A 84 4.11 -0.14 10.87
N LEU A 85 4.28 -0.77 9.70
CA LEU A 85 4.94 -2.07 9.63
C LEU A 85 6.38 -1.99 10.14
N GLU A 86 7.11 -0.99 9.70
CA GLU A 86 8.52 -0.83 10.09
C GLU A 86 8.68 -0.52 11.56
N GLN A 87 7.74 0.23 12.14
CA GLN A 87 7.78 0.54 13.57
C GLN A 87 7.40 -0.65 14.44
N GLN A 88 6.47 -1.48 13.96
CA GLN A 88 6.05 -2.65 14.71
C GLN A 88 7.14 -3.73 14.74
N SER A 89 7.89 -3.88 13.66
CA SER A 89 8.92 -4.90 13.61
C SER A 89 10.03 -4.52 12.63
N ALA A 90 11.00 -3.76 13.09
CA ALA A 90 12.13 -3.37 12.26
C ALA A 90 12.93 -4.58 11.77
N THR A 91 12.95 -5.66 12.55
CA THR A 91 13.66 -6.87 12.18
C THR A 91 13.03 -7.53 10.95
N ASN A 92 11.70 -7.61 10.91
CA ASN A 92 11.01 -8.24 9.79
C ASN A 92 10.79 -7.29 8.63
N PHE A 93 10.80 -5.99 8.89
CA PHE A 93 10.61 -4.99 7.83
C PHE A 93 11.79 -4.03 7.79
N PRO A 94 12.95 -4.55 7.35
CA PRO A 94 14.13 -3.68 7.23
C PRO A 94 13.93 -2.68 6.09
N SER A 95 14.71 -1.64 6.12
CA SER A 95 14.66 -0.62 5.07
C SER A 95 14.76 -1.27 3.69
N GLY A 96 13.87 -0.89 2.80
CA GLY A 96 13.85 -1.38 1.42
C GLY A 96 12.96 -2.58 1.17
N ARG A 97 12.49 -3.26 2.21
CA ARG A 97 11.57 -4.39 2.00
C ARG A 97 10.17 -3.93 1.59
N VAL A 98 9.70 -2.84 2.20
CA VAL A 98 8.37 -2.30 1.90
C VAL A 98 8.52 -1.08 1.03
N ARG A 99 7.87 -1.07 -0.13
CA ARG A 99 7.90 0.04 -1.07
C ARG A 99 6.52 0.58 -1.29
N VAL A 100 6.44 1.88 -1.55
CA VAL A 100 5.17 2.59 -1.65
C VAL A 100 4.95 3.04 -3.08
N PHE A 101 3.75 2.82 -3.58
CA PHE A 101 3.30 3.29 -4.89
C PHE A 101 1.97 4.00 -4.72
N ALA A 102 1.87 5.20 -5.23
CA ALA A 102 0.66 6.01 -5.09
C ALA A 102 0.01 6.18 -6.45
N HIS A 103 -1.25 5.83 -6.54
CA HIS A 103 -1.98 5.87 -7.80
C HIS A 103 -3.07 6.93 -7.83
N GLY A 104 -3.42 7.51 -6.67
CA GLY A 104 -4.53 8.45 -6.62
C GLY A 104 -5.79 7.80 -7.19
N PRO A 105 -6.54 8.52 -8.03
CA PRO A 105 -7.79 7.99 -8.58
C PRO A 105 -7.63 7.26 -9.90
N THR A 106 -6.42 6.96 -10.35
CA THR A 106 -6.19 6.50 -11.73
C THR A 106 -6.49 5.03 -11.99
N ASN A 107 -6.60 4.21 -10.95
CA ASN A 107 -6.80 2.76 -11.10
C ASN A 107 -8.04 2.30 -10.36
N PRO A 108 -9.24 2.71 -10.81
CA PRO A 108 -10.46 2.30 -10.11
C PRO A 108 -10.75 0.82 -10.32
N VAL A 109 -11.30 0.19 -9.29
CA VAL A 109 -11.78 -1.21 -9.37
C VAL A 109 -13.31 -1.25 -9.42
N ALA A 110 -13.96 -0.11 -9.22
CA ALA A 110 -15.42 -0.01 -9.23
C ALA A 110 -15.81 1.35 -9.75
N SER A 111 -17.11 1.56 -9.95
CA SER A 111 -17.61 2.83 -10.46
C SER A 111 -17.46 3.94 -9.44
N ASN A 112 -16.93 5.07 -9.87
CA ASN A 112 -16.89 6.26 -9.05
C ASN A 112 -18.22 7.02 -9.05
N SER A 113 -19.20 6.53 -9.81
CA SER A 113 -20.54 7.16 -9.89
C SER A 113 -21.41 6.81 -8.69
N THR A 114 -21.07 5.79 -7.94
CA THR A 114 -21.87 5.36 -6.79
C THR A 114 -21.07 5.44 -5.50
N PRO A 115 -21.74 5.68 -4.36
CA PRO A 115 -21.04 5.67 -3.07
C PRO A 115 -20.32 4.36 -2.77
N ASP A 116 -20.96 3.23 -3.10
CA ASP A 116 -20.37 1.92 -2.85
C ASP A 116 -19.12 1.71 -3.71
N GLY A 117 -19.18 2.10 -4.98
CA GLY A 117 -18.04 2.00 -5.87
C GLY A 117 -16.88 2.88 -5.41
N ARG A 118 -17.18 4.10 -5.00
CA ARG A 118 -16.15 5.00 -4.47
C ARG A 118 -15.49 4.40 -3.23
N ALA A 119 -16.29 3.80 -2.34
CA ALA A 119 -15.74 3.15 -1.15
C ALA A 119 -14.78 2.03 -1.51
N GLN A 120 -15.09 1.27 -2.55
CA GLN A 120 -14.20 0.20 -3.00
C GLN A 120 -12.90 0.75 -3.60
N ASN A 121 -12.96 1.93 -4.21
CA ASN A 121 -11.77 2.54 -4.80
C ASN A 121 -10.84 3.13 -3.75
N ARG A 122 -11.34 3.50 -2.57
CA ARG A 122 -10.53 3.98 -1.45
C ARG A 122 -9.92 2.79 -0.73
N ARG A 123 -8.79 2.33 -1.23
CA ARG A 123 -8.18 1.09 -0.75
C ARG A 123 -6.66 1.16 -0.76
N VAL A 124 -6.07 0.23 -0.05
CA VAL A 124 -4.64 -0.07 -0.12
C VAL A 124 -4.51 -1.50 -0.64
N GLU A 125 -3.69 -1.67 -1.66
CA GLU A 125 -3.40 -3.00 -2.21
C GLU A 125 -2.01 -3.43 -1.80
N ILE A 126 -1.88 -4.66 -1.33
CA ILE A 126 -0.58 -5.21 -0.94
C ILE A 126 -0.19 -6.26 -1.98
N VAL A 127 0.97 -6.08 -2.57
CA VAL A 127 1.52 -7.03 -3.53
C VAL A 127 2.78 -7.65 -2.93
N LEU A 128 2.82 -8.96 -2.90
CA LEU A 128 3.97 -9.72 -2.42
C LEU A 128 4.61 -10.44 -3.59
N GLY A 129 5.93 -10.49 -3.60
CA GLY A 129 6.61 -11.21 -4.65
C GLY A 129 8.10 -10.98 -4.62
N THR A 130 8.74 -11.31 -5.73
CA THR A 130 10.17 -11.08 -5.89
C THR A 130 10.40 -9.97 -6.90
N THR A 131 11.44 -9.18 -6.68
CA THR A 131 11.84 -8.16 -7.63
C THR A 131 12.84 -8.74 -8.63
N ALA A 132 13.08 -8.04 -9.72
CA ALA A 132 14.12 -8.41 -10.66
C ALA A 132 15.46 -8.33 -9.96
N VAL A 133 16.29 -9.27 -10.27
CA VAL A 133 17.60 -9.29 -9.67
C VAL A 133 18.63 -9.21 -10.75
N ARG A 134 19.33 -8.77 -10.64
CA ARG A 134 20.30 -8.95 -11.43
C ARG A 134 21.11 -8.60 -11.49
#